data_15423e40f0dd910301d85f994e0faab0
#
_entry.id   15423e40f0dd910301d85f994e0faab0
#
_cell.length_a   1.000
_cell.length_b   1.000
_cell.length_c   1.000
_cell.angle_alpha   90.00
_cell.angle_beta   90.00
_cell.angle_gamma   90.00
#
_symmetry.space_group_name_H-M   'P 1'
#
loop_
_entity.id
_entity.type
_entity.pdbx_description
1 polymer ?
#
loop_
_entity_poly.entity_id
_entity_poly.type
_entity_poly.pdbx_seq_one_letter_code
_entity_poly.pdbx_strand_id
1 'polypeptide(L)'
;MDNKIPPCLILLTYKGKALLMHKQDSVIDEENHPWCFISGHKEKRESPENAMSRRVEKEMGIKIEEVEFISEFCYHARLTDDNVNNIKRAENQLLDFFTLKELEKLFLSNHTQSFISKHGTLI
;
A
#
# COMPACT_ATOMS: atom_id res chain seq x y z
N MET A 1 14.98 -6.60 23.76
CA MET A 1 14.71 -5.41 22.98
C MET A 1 14.48 -5.76 21.55
N ASP A 2 13.28 -5.45 21.10
CA ASP A 2 12.90 -5.81 19.76
C ASP A 2 13.43 -4.79 18.76
N ASN A 3 14.49 -5.15 18.09
CA ASN A 3 14.90 -4.41 16.90
C ASN A 3 13.91 -4.73 15.79
N LYS A 4 12.73 -4.14 15.90
CA LYS A 4 11.73 -4.32 14.87
C LYS A 4 12.16 -3.61 13.60
N ILE A 5 12.41 -4.38 12.58
CA ILE A 5 12.62 -3.83 11.24
C ILE A 5 11.29 -3.28 10.76
N PRO A 6 11.22 -2.03 10.30
CA PRO A 6 9.97 -1.50 9.74
C PRO A 6 9.50 -2.33 8.55
N PRO A 7 8.19 -2.39 8.30
CA PRO A 7 7.70 -3.04 7.09
C PRO A 7 8.07 -2.23 5.85
N CYS A 8 8.19 -2.92 4.73
CA CYS A 8 8.25 -2.25 3.44
C CYS A 8 6.84 -1.85 3.03
N LEU A 9 6.70 -0.67 2.44
CA LEU A 9 5.43 -0.17 1.92
C LEU A 9 5.54 0.02 0.41
N ILE A 10 4.44 -0.21 -0.28
CA ILE A 10 4.38 0.07 -1.70
C ILE A 10 3.26 1.06 -2.01
N LEU A 11 3.63 2.13 -2.70
CA LEU A 11 2.69 3.08 -3.27
C LEU A 11 2.29 2.56 -4.65
N LEU A 12 1.00 2.27 -4.82
CA LEU A 12 0.46 1.86 -6.11
C LEU A 12 -0.29 3.04 -6.69
N THR A 13 0.16 3.51 -7.84
CA THR A 13 -0.46 4.68 -8.49
C THR A 13 -1.20 4.30 -9.76
N TYR A 14 -2.27 5.05 -10.02
CA TYR A 14 -3.07 4.89 -11.24
C TYR A 14 -3.77 6.21 -11.54
N LYS A 15 -3.45 6.79 -12.69
CA LYS A 15 -4.09 8.03 -13.19
C LYS A 15 -4.12 9.17 -12.16
N GLY A 16 -2.98 9.41 -11.52
CA GLY A 16 -2.86 10.51 -10.56
C GLY A 16 -3.44 10.24 -9.18
N LYS A 17 -3.73 8.99 -8.87
CA LYS A 17 -4.28 8.58 -7.58
C LYS A 17 -3.46 7.45 -6.98
N ALA A 18 -3.50 7.34 -5.67
CA ALA A 18 -2.88 6.26 -4.92
C ALA A 18 -3.94 5.28 -4.45
N LEU A 19 -3.62 3.99 -4.52
CA LEU A 19 -4.49 2.94 -3.98
C LEU A 19 -4.18 2.71 -2.52
N LEU A 20 -5.19 2.82 -1.68
CA LEU A 20 -5.08 2.54 -0.26
C LEU A 20 -6.07 1.47 0.14
N MET A 21 -5.78 0.82 1.26
CA MET A 21 -6.69 -0.17 1.82
C MET A 21 -7.09 0.19 3.23
N HIS A 22 -8.30 -0.21 3.59
CA HIS A 22 -8.87 -0.03 4.91
C HIS A 22 -9.48 -1.35 5.34
N LYS A 23 -8.99 -1.90 6.44
CA LYS A 23 -9.54 -3.14 6.97
C LYS A 23 -10.75 -2.84 7.82
N GLN A 24 -11.85 -3.55 7.55
CA GLN A 24 -13.07 -3.45 8.33
C GLN A 24 -13.23 -4.70 9.18
N ASP A 25 -12.90 -4.56 10.44
CA ASP A 25 -13.18 -5.63 11.39
C ASP A 25 -14.55 -5.42 12.03
N SER A 26 -15.09 -6.45 12.66
CA SER A 26 -16.43 -6.44 13.26
C SER A 26 -16.61 -5.47 14.41
N VAL A 27 -15.54 -4.95 14.98
CA VAL A 27 -15.58 -3.97 16.06
C VAL A 27 -14.88 -2.73 15.55
N ILE A 28 -15.59 -1.95 14.75
CA ILE A 28 -14.95 -0.83 14.09
C ILE A 28 -15.24 0.48 14.73
N ASP A 29 -14.19 1.06 15.16
CA ASP A 29 -14.04 2.45 15.39
C ASP A 29 -13.14 2.96 14.24
N GLU A 30 -13.63 3.85 13.41
CA GLU A 30 -12.85 4.39 12.30
C GLU A 30 -11.52 4.99 12.77
N GLU A 31 -11.48 5.49 13.98
CA GLU A 31 -10.27 6.05 14.58
C GLU A 31 -9.18 5.00 14.78
N ASN A 32 -9.56 3.75 14.94
CA ASN A 32 -8.62 2.66 15.16
C ASN A 32 -8.24 1.90 13.89
N HIS A 33 -8.84 2.24 12.76
CA HIS A 33 -8.60 1.57 11.49
C HIS A 33 -8.20 2.57 10.41
N PRO A 34 -6.92 2.96 10.38
CA PRO A 34 -6.47 3.92 9.40
C PRO A 34 -6.43 3.31 7.99
N TRP A 35 -6.52 4.19 7.01
CA TRP A 35 -6.18 3.83 5.63
C TRP A 35 -4.67 3.66 5.52
N CYS A 36 -4.23 2.69 4.75
CA CYS A 36 -2.81 2.40 4.61
C CYS A 36 -2.44 1.90 3.21
N PHE A 37 -1.16 2.08 2.88
CA PHE A 37 -0.59 1.40 1.72
C PHE A 37 -0.41 -0.07 2.06
N ILE A 38 -0.30 -0.89 1.02
CA ILE A 38 0.05 -2.29 1.21
C ILE A 38 1.45 -2.35 1.79
N SER A 39 1.62 -3.16 2.80
CA SER A 39 2.89 -3.30 3.52
C SER A 39 3.16 -4.75 3.86
N GLY A 40 4.40 -5.03 4.14
CA GLY A 40 4.80 -6.35 4.59
C GLY A 40 6.30 -6.45 4.78
N HIS A 41 6.72 -7.54 5.41
CA HIS A 41 8.13 -7.83 5.60
C HIS A 41 8.58 -8.85 4.55
N LYS A 42 9.81 -8.70 4.08
CA LYS A 42 10.37 -9.70 3.19
C LYS A 42 10.66 -10.98 3.97
N GLU A 43 10.48 -12.09 3.31
CA GLU A 43 10.87 -13.38 3.84
C GLU A 43 12.37 -13.61 3.61
N LYS A 44 12.91 -14.60 4.29
CA LYS A 44 14.30 -14.97 4.16
C LYS A 44 14.63 -15.31 2.71
N ARG A 45 15.69 -14.70 2.18
CA ARG A 45 16.14 -14.88 0.79
C ARG A 45 15.24 -14.23 -0.26
N GLU A 46 14.26 -13.48 0.17
CA GLU A 46 13.39 -12.73 -0.74
C GLU A 46 13.91 -11.30 -0.89
N SER A 47 13.86 -10.77 -2.11
CA SER A 47 14.14 -9.32 -2.28
C SER A 47 12.95 -8.52 -1.77
N PRO A 48 13.16 -7.27 -1.32
CA PRO A 48 12.02 -6.42 -0.94
C PRO A 48 11.02 -6.22 -2.08
N GLU A 49 11.50 -6.11 -3.31
CA GLU A 49 10.64 -5.95 -4.49
C GLU A 49 9.74 -7.17 -4.68
N ASN A 50 10.29 -8.35 -4.54
CA ASN A 50 9.51 -9.59 -4.64
C ASN A 50 8.52 -9.71 -3.48
N ALA A 51 8.91 -9.27 -2.30
CA ALA A 51 8.01 -9.23 -1.14
C ALA A 51 6.81 -8.33 -1.42
N MET A 52 7.03 -7.16 -2.01
CA MET A 52 5.95 -6.24 -2.35
C MET A 52 5.04 -6.82 -3.42
N SER A 53 5.59 -7.44 -4.46
CA SER A 53 4.79 -8.10 -5.49
C SER A 53 3.92 -9.22 -4.90
N ARG A 54 4.49 -10.01 -4.02
CA ARG A 54 3.78 -11.10 -3.32
C ARG A 54 2.63 -10.56 -2.47
N ARG A 55 2.88 -9.49 -1.73
CA ARG A 55 1.85 -8.89 -0.88
C ARG A 55 0.71 -8.29 -1.69
N VAL A 56 1.02 -7.62 -2.79
CA VAL A 56 -0.01 -7.06 -3.68
C VAL A 56 -0.88 -8.19 -4.25
N GLU A 57 -0.26 -9.27 -4.71
CA GLU A 57 -0.99 -10.42 -5.23
C GLU A 57 -1.88 -11.04 -4.16
N LYS A 58 -1.37 -11.18 -2.95
CA LYS A 58 -2.14 -11.74 -1.83
C LYS A 58 -3.34 -10.86 -1.46
N GLU A 59 -3.16 -9.55 -1.43
CA GLU A 59 -4.21 -8.62 -1.00
C GLU A 59 -5.23 -8.32 -2.08
N MET A 60 -4.84 -8.33 -3.36
CA MET A 60 -5.69 -7.85 -4.45
C MET A 60 -5.81 -8.82 -5.64
N GLY A 61 -5.07 -9.90 -5.63
CA GLY A 61 -5.14 -10.89 -6.71
C GLY A 61 -4.55 -10.44 -8.04
N ILE A 62 -3.72 -9.40 -8.04
CA ILE A 62 -3.10 -8.90 -9.26
C ILE A 62 -1.59 -9.03 -9.21
N LYS A 63 -0.99 -9.14 -10.40
CA LYS A 63 0.46 -9.17 -10.57
C LYS A 63 0.94 -7.83 -11.10
N ILE A 64 1.80 -7.17 -10.33
CA ILE A 64 2.43 -5.93 -10.76
C ILE A 64 3.75 -6.28 -11.46
N GLU A 65 4.08 -5.52 -12.51
CA GLU A 65 5.22 -5.86 -13.36
C GLU A 65 6.54 -5.27 -12.88
N GLU A 66 6.53 -3.99 -12.51
CA GLU A 66 7.74 -3.31 -12.11
C GLU A 66 7.57 -2.67 -10.75
N VAL A 67 8.44 -3.05 -9.81
CA VAL A 67 8.50 -2.44 -8.50
C VAL A 67 9.75 -1.59 -8.45
N GLU A 68 9.55 -0.28 -8.31
CA GLU A 68 10.63 0.70 -8.21
C GLU A 68 11.04 0.89 -6.74
N PHE A 69 12.34 0.85 -6.49
CA PHE A 69 12.89 1.28 -5.20
C PHE A 69 12.90 2.81 -5.15
N ILE A 70 12.30 3.38 -4.12
CA ILE A 70 12.27 4.84 -3.93
C ILE A 70 13.27 5.26 -2.85
N SER A 71 13.15 4.67 -1.68
CA SER A 71 14.07 4.86 -0.57
C SER A 71 13.93 3.66 0.35
N GLU A 72 14.72 3.61 1.42
CA GLU A 72 14.67 2.49 2.35
C GLU A 72 13.24 2.25 2.82
N PHE A 73 12.75 1.02 2.67
CA PHE A 73 11.39 0.57 3.00
C PHE A 73 10.28 1.17 2.14
N CYS A 74 10.61 1.96 1.10
CA CYS A 74 9.62 2.63 0.27
C CYS A 74 9.75 2.20 -1.19
N TYR A 75 8.65 1.71 -1.74
CA TYR A 75 8.58 1.17 -3.11
C TYR A 75 7.39 1.77 -3.84
N HIS A 76 7.44 1.73 -5.16
CA HIS A 76 6.38 2.30 -6.01
C HIS A 76 6.15 1.39 -7.21
N ALA A 77 4.91 1.23 -7.60
CA ALA A 77 4.55 0.60 -8.86
C ALA A 77 3.36 1.33 -9.48
N ARG A 78 3.37 1.41 -10.80
CA ARG A 78 2.24 1.97 -11.55
C ARG A 78 1.32 0.85 -11.96
N LEU A 79 0.04 1.00 -11.66
CA LEU A 79 -0.96 0.03 -12.08
C LEU A 79 -1.36 0.28 -13.52
N THR A 80 -1.59 -0.81 -14.24
CA THR A 80 -2.14 -0.77 -15.59
C THR A 80 -3.66 -0.85 -15.55
N ASP A 81 -4.31 -0.56 -16.68
CA ASP A 81 -5.76 -0.73 -16.78
C ASP A 81 -6.16 -2.19 -16.48
N ASP A 82 -5.38 -3.16 -16.96
CA ASP A 82 -5.63 -4.57 -16.68
C ASP A 82 -5.53 -4.88 -15.19
N ASN A 83 -4.52 -4.31 -14.50
CA ASN A 83 -4.41 -4.47 -13.06
C ASN A 83 -5.68 -4.01 -12.37
N VAL A 84 -6.11 -2.79 -12.67
CA VAL A 84 -7.28 -2.19 -12.01
C VAL A 84 -8.54 -2.99 -12.29
N ASN A 85 -8.72 -3.46 -13.52
CA ASN A 85 -9.89 -4.24 -13.90
C ASN A 85 -9.95 -5.62 -13.26
N ASN A 86 -8.82 -6.12 -12.77
CA ASN A 86 -8.72 -7.45 -12.18
C ASN A 86 -8.53 -7.45 -10.67
N ILE A 87 -8.61 -6.30 -10.02
CA ILE A 87 -8.48 -6.23 -8.57
C ILE A 87 -9.61 -7.03 -7.92
N LYS A 88 -9.23 -7.91 -7.01
CA LYS A 88 -10.15 -8.69 -6.19
C LYS A 88 -9.99 -8.25 -4.74
N ARG A 89 -11.04 -7.69 -4.21
CA ARG A 89 -11.05 -7.24 -2.83
C ARG A 89 -11.36 -8.41 -1.89
N ALA A 90 -10.59 -8.54 -0.84
CA ALA A 90 -10.87 -9.51 0.20
C ALA A 90 -12.11 -9.08 1.01
N GLU A 91 -12.75 -10.05 1.64
CA GLU A 91 -13.85 -9.80 2.56
C GLU A 91 -13.36 -8.92 3.73
N ASN A 92 -14.19 -8.01 4.21
CA ASN A 92 -13.87 -7.09 5.31
C ASN A 92 -12.71 -6.12 5.00
N GLN A 93 -12.54 -5.80 3.71
CA GLN A 93 -11.48 -4.90 3.29
C GLN A 93 -12.02 -3.95 2.24
N LEU A 94 -11.72 -2.67 2.39
CA LEU A 94 -12.02 -1.65 1.39
C LEU A 94 -10.74 -1.29 0.66
N LEU A 95 -10.87 -1.09 -0.64
CA LEU A 95 -9.80 -0.58 -1.48
C LEU A 95 -10.36 0.63 -2.22
N ASP A 96 -9.63 1.72 -2.26
CA ASP A 96 -10.06 2.89 -3.02
C ASP A 96 -8.84 3.70 -3.47
N PHE A 97 -9.08 4.54 -4.44
CA PHE A 97 -8.07 5.41 -5.04
C PHE A 97 -8.28 6.84 -4.58
N PHE A 98 -7.20 7.49 -4.19
CA PHE A 98 -7.24 8.86 -3.68
C PHE A 98 -6.18 9.73 -4.34
N THR A 99 -6.55 10.98 -4.63
CA THR A 99 -5.56 11.98 -5.02
C THR A 99 -4.75 12.40 -3.79
N LEU A 100 -3.59 13.01 -4.01
CA LEU A 100 -2.79 13.52 -2.90
C LEU A 100 -3.59 14.47 -2.01
N LYS A 101 -4.41 15.31 -2.60
CA LYS A 101 -5.26 16.26 -1.87
C LYS A 101 -6.30 15.54 -1.00
N GLU A 102 -6.90 14.48 -1.53
CA GLU A 102 -7.85 13.66 -0.78
C GLU A 102 -7.20 12.94 0.40
N LEU A 103 -5.93 12.52 0.24
CA LEU A 103 -5.19 11.85 1.31
C LEU A 103 -5.00 12.73 2.54
N GLU A 104 -4.95 14.04 2.38
CA GLU A 104 -4.81 14.99 3.49
C GLU A 104 -5.99 14.93 4.46
N LYS A 105 -7.14 14.44 4.00
CA LYS A 105 -8.38 14.36 4.79
C LYS A 105 -8.61 12.99 5.41
N LEU A 106 -7.75 12.02 5.12
CA LEU A 106 -7.91 10.66 5.61
C LEU A 106 -7.12 10.44 6.89
N PHE A 107 -7.65 9.56 7.73
CA PHE A 107 -6.87 9.02 8.84
C PHE A 107 -5.95 7.94 8.28
N LEU A 108 -4.66 8.21 8.31
CA LEU A 108 -3.63 7.34 7.72
C LEU A 108 -2.79 6.67 8.79
N SER A 109 -2.34 5.45 8.51
CA SER A 109 -1.36 4.80 9.39
C SER A 109 -0.06 5.61 9.42
N ASN A 110 0.69 5.47 10.50
CA ASN A 110 1.92 6.24 10.69
C ASN A 110 2.93 6.03 9.57
N HIS A 111 3.12 4.80 9.16
CA HIS A 111 4.07 4.48 8.07
C HIS A 111 3.60 5.07 6.75
N THR A 112 2.30 4.98 6.46
CA THR A 112 1.72 5.55 5.23
C THR A 112 1.85 7.06 5.22
N GLN A 113 1.56 7.71 6.34
CA GLN A 113 1.69 9.16 6.47
C GLN A 113 3.13 9.59 6.24
N SER A 114 4.08 8.88 6.82
CA SER A 114 5.50 9.17 6.65
C SER A 114 5.93 9.02 5.18
N PHE A 115 5.45 7.97 4.52
CA PHE A 115 5.73 7.75 3.09
C PHE A 115 5.22 8.92 2.25
N ILE A 116 3.98 9.32 2.46
CA ILE A 116 3.36 10.42 1.71
C ILE A 116 4.09 11.74 1.99
N SER A 117 4.47 11.98 3.22
CA SER A 117 5.23 13.18 3.59
C SER A 117 6.55 13.28 2.82
N LYS A 118 7.20 12.16 2.59
CA LYS A 118 8.51 12.13 1.89
C LYS A 118 8.37 12.03 0.37
N HIS A 119 7.39 11.30 -0.10
CA HIS A 119 7.31 10.89 -1.51
C HIS A 119 5.95 11.10 -2.16
N GLY A 120 5.08 11.90 -1.56
CA GLY A 120 3.72 12.12 -2.07
C GLY A 120 3.67 12.70 -3.47
N THR A 121 4.74 13.36 -3.92
CA THR A 121 4.80 13.91 -5.28
C THR A 121 4.79 12.85 -6.37
N LEU A 122 4.98 11.58 -6.02
CA LEU A 122 4.89 10.47 -6.96
C LEU A 122 3.44 10.17 -7.39
N ILE A 123 2.47 10.65 -6.63
CA ILE A 123 1.04 10.40 -6.89
C ILE A 123 0.52 11.24 -8.07
#